data_d9babd85fbe8a68a7ee8839674225c0d
#
_entry.id   d9babd85fbe8a68a7ee8839674225c0d
#
_cell.length_a   1.000
_cell.length_b   1.000
_cell.length_c   1.000
_cell.angle_alpha   90.00
_cell.angle_beta   90.00
_cell.angle_gamma   90.00
#
_symmetry.space_group_name_H-M   'P 1'
#
loop_
_entity.id
_entity.type
_entity.pdbx_description
1 polymer ?
#
loop_
_entity_poly.entity_id
_entity_poly.type
_entity_poly.pdbx_seq_one_letter_code
_entity_poly.pdbx_strand_id
1 'polypeptide(L)'
;MLEADDGSQTKIFPLDRATLLSGGKFDLKVEFPAVVKQDDIKILIEGREYTEVFKEKPVYIENENDKDGSSVVVKNVSIEIPGHYTIVAEGKGADGKTYRQEVKWEVFGTPKEAKAKNIIFLLGDGMAVSMRTGARIMSKGNTEGKANGKLNMDTLPAMAFIGTSSTDSIAADSANTMSAYMTGQKSAVNALGVYATRAKGSLDQPHQETIAEAIRRMAPGKAIGVVSNAEIEDATPAAVVSHTRRRADKPEIVGMFYDVKPEVMLGGGSAYFLPKSVPGSKRKDDIDYVAKFKNAGYAFATTEQELATAKGTNTGKLLGLFHTGNMDGALDEKLGTGTTKKFPDQPPLTDMMTAALDVLSKNQDGFFLMVESALIDKFEHPLDFDRAIYETIVMDKLVGIAQEYAKTHPDTLIIATADHTHGVSIIGTIDDDKPGTVVEEVSDNGKVVGSETMTPGIQMREKVGVYQDAGFPNYVDADGDGFPDKVDVSRRLAVFANNFPDYYETFRPKMDGPFVPAVKNEKGEYVANEAYKNVPGAVLRIGNTPRSEDTGVHAVDDVVLQAQGPGSEQLHGYMENSDVFRVMADSFALGVQQ
;
A
#
# COMPACT_ATOMS: atom_id res chain seq x y z
N MET A 1 -16.26 -18.14 -12.93
CA MET A 1 -15.04 -17.58 -13.57
C MET A 1 -15.54 -16.46 -14.46
N LEU A 2 -15.16 -15.23 -14.16
CA LEU A 2 -15.31 -14.13 -15.11
C LEU A 2 -14.28 -14.40 -16.21
N GLU A 3 -14.74 -14.59 -17.44
CA GLU A 3 -13.83 -14.64 -18.59
C GLU A 3 -13.04 -13.33 -18.65
N ALA A 4 -11.78 -13.42 -19.03
CA ALA A 4 -10.98 -12.23 -19.30
C ALA A 4 -11.77 -11.37 -20.32
N ASP A 5 -11.88 -10.07 -20.03
CA ASP A 5 -12.64 -9.14 -20.85
C ASP A 5 -12.06 -9.07 -22.27
N ASP A 6 -12.74 -9.73 -23.18
CA ASP A 6 -12.38 -9.73 -24.61
C ASP A 6 -12.95 -8.49 -25.35
N GLY A 7 -13.57 -7.55 -24.63
CA GLY A 7 -14.22 -6.37 -25.19
C GLY A 7 -15.54 -6.66 -25.92
N SER A 8 -16.10 -7.87 -25.75
CA SER A 8 -17.34 -8.30 -26.43
C SER A 8 -18.60 -7.87 -25.70
N GLN A 9 -18.50 -7.34 -24.48
CA GLN A 9 -19.64 -6.99 -23.63
C GLN A 9 -19.81 -5.48 -23.44
N THR A 10 -21.06 -5.05 -23.27
CA THR A 10 -21.35 -3.71 -22.78
C THR A 10 -20.88 -3.58 -21.34
N LYS A 11 -20.22 -2.45 -21.00
CA LYS A 11 -19.77 -2.15 -19.63
C LYS A 11 -20.35 -0.86 -19.11
N ILE A 12 -20.66 -0.85 -17.83
CA ILE A 12 -21.12 0.31 -17.09
C ILE A 12 -20.12 0.55 -15.95
N PHE A 13 -19.63 1.78 -15.82
CA PHE A 13 -18.79 2.25 -14.73
C PHE A 13 -19.53 3.37 -13.98
N PRO A 14 -19.62 3.32 -12.66
CA PRO A 14 -19.11 2.31 -11.70
C PRO A 14 -19.56 0.88 -12.02
N LEU A 15 -18.71 -0.09 -11.65
CA LEU A 15 -18.95 -1.51 -11.91
C LEU A 15 -20.15 -2.06 -11.11
N ASP A 16 -20.58 -3.28 -11.43
CA ASP A 16 -21.62 -3.98 -10.66
C ASP A 16 -21.20 -4.14 -9.20
N ARG A 17 -22.18 -3.97 -8.29
CA ARG A 17 -22.00 -3.97 -6.83
C ARG A 17 -21.10 -2.84 -6.30
N ALA A 18 -20.90 -1.75 -7.04
CA ALA A 18 -20.21 -0.59 -6.52
C ALA A 18 -20.94 0.01 -5.31
N THR A 19 -20.18 0.41 -4.29
CA THR A 19 -20.66 1.08 -3.09
C THR A 19 -20.25 2.54 -3.14
N LEU A 20 -21.19 3.45 -3.31
CA LEU A 20 -20.99 4.88 -3.53
C LEU A 20 -21.37 5.68 -2.30
N LEU A 21 -20.57 6.69 -1.95
CA LEU A 21 -20.92 7.65 -0.90
C LEU A 21 -22.04 8.58 -1.40
N SER A 22 -23.06 8.81 -0.60
CA SER A 22 -24.14 9.77 -0.95
C SER A 22 -23.56 11.16 -1.17
N GLY A 23 -23.86 11.78 -2.33
CA GLY A 23 -23.26 13.05 -2.76
C GLY A 23 -21.80 12.95 -3.20
N GLY A 24 -21.16 11.79 -3.07
CA GLY A 24 -19.81 11.52 -3.57
C GLY A 24 -19.75 11.68 -5.09
N LYS A 25 -18.63 12.19 -5.60
CA LYS A 25 -18.45 12.46 -7.02
C LYS A 25 -17.86 11.26 -7.75
N PHE A 26 -18.36 10.96 -8.92
CA PHE A 26 -17.84 9.91 -9.79
C PHE A 26 -18.11 10.23 -11.26
N ASP A 27 -17.43 9.54 -12.17
CA ASP A 27 -17.74 9.59 -13.59
C ASP A 27 -18.57 8.38 -13.99
N LEU A 28 -19.76 8.60 -14.58
CA LEU A 28 -20.51 7.56 -15.26
C LEU A 28 -19.91 7.33 -16.64
N LYS A 29 -19.55 6.11 -16.96
CA LYS A 29 -19.17 5.72 -18.32
C LYS A 29 -19.89 4.45 -18.74
N VAL A 30 -20.38 4.43 -19.98
CA VAL A 30 -20.93 3.24 -20.62
C VAL A 30 -20.16 2.96 -21.90
N GLU A 31 -19.67 1.75 -22.06
CA GLU A 31 -18.95 1.28 -23.23
C GLU A 31 -19.73 0.20 -23.95
N PHE A 32 -19.92 0.38 -25.27
CA PHE A 32 -20.54 -0.63 -26.14
C PHE A 32 -19.46 -1.30 -26.99
N PRO A 33 -19.53 -2.63 -27.20
CA PRO A 33 -18.52 -3.38 -27.97
C PRO A 33 -18.65 -3.17 -29.50
N ALA A 34 -19.68 -2.44 -29.93
CA ALA A 34 -19.91 -2.06 -31.33
C ALA A 34 -20.25 -0.57 -31.42
N VAL A 35 -20.21 -0.02 -32.61
CA VAL A 35 -20.68 1.35 -32.85
C VAL A 35 -22.20 1.37 -32.66
N VAL A 36 -22.65 2.08 -31.64
CA VAL A 36 -24.05 2.39 -31.36
C VAL A 36 -24.20 3.90 -31.56
N LYS A 37 -25.13 4.33 -32.41
CA LYS A 37 -25.37 5.77 -32.61
C LYS A 37 -25.90 6.40 -31.34
N GLN A 38 -25.56 7.63 -31.09
CA GLN A 38 -25.94 8.36 -29.87
C GLN A 38 -27.46 8.31 -29.62
N ASP A 39 -28.27 8.49 -30.66
CA ASP A 39 -29.75 8.48 -30.55
C ASP A 39 -30.33 7.09 -30.29
N ASP A 40 -29.56 6.01 -30.51
CA ASP A 40 -29.95 4.64 -30.26
C ASP A 40 -29.49 4.13 -28.86
N ILE A 41 -28.82 4.99 -28.09
CA ILE A 41 -28.36 4.67 -26.73
C ILE A 41 -29.42 5.06 -25.72
N LYS A 42 -29.72 4.10 -24.83
CA LYS A 42 -30.60 4.30 -23.69
C LYS A 42 -29.86 3.92 -22.42
N ILE A 43 -29.76 4.84 -21.48
CA ILE A 43 -29.15 4.61 -20.16
C ILE A 43 -30.18 5.01 -19.11
N LEU A 44 -30.59 4.04 -18.29
CA LEU A 44 -31.61 4.22 -17.25
C LEU A 44 -31.01 4.05 -15.87
N ILE A 45 -31.39 4.91 -14.94
CA ILE A 45 -31.12 4.82 -13.51
C ILE A 45 -32.47 4.74 -12.80
N GLU A 46 -32.77 3.59 -12.19
CA GLU A 46 -34.09 3.32 -11.61
C GLU A 46 -35.25 3.61 -12.60
N GLY A 47 -35.05 3.21 -13.87
CA GLY A 47 -36.07 3.38 -14.92
C GLY A 47 -36.18 4.79 -15.51
N ARG A 48 -35.43 5.78 -15.01
CA ARG A 48 -35.41 7.16 -15.51
C ARG A 48 -34.20 7.37 -16.40
N GLU A 49 -34.36 8.16 -17.45
CA GLU A 49 -33.20 8.52 -18.30
C GLU A 49 -32.12 9.23 -17.50
N TYR A 50 -30.84 8.84 -17.73
CA TYR A 50 -29.71 9.40 -17.00
C TYR A 50 -29.59 10.92 -17.11
N THR A 51 -30.05 11.52 -18.20
CA THR A 51 -30.11 12.98 -18.43
C THR A 51 -31.19 13.69 -17.58
N GLU A 52 -32.14 12.93 -17.03
CA GLU A 52 -33.09 13.46 -16.06
C GLU A 52 -32.55 13.37 -14.61
N VAL A 53 -31.61 12.45 -14.38
CA VAL A 53 -30.99 12.23 -13.07
C VAL A 53 -29.78 13.14 -12.91
N PHE A 54 -28.92 13.19 -13.92
CA PHE A 54 -27.72 14.00 -13.94
C PHE A 54 -27.91 15.25 -14.81
N LYS A 55 -27.44 16.39 -14.30
CA LYS A 55 -27.52 17.68 -15.00
C LYS A 55 -26.31 17.93 -15.91
N GLU A 56 -25.27 17.16 -15.70
CA GLU A 56 -24.00 17.26 -16.40
C GLU A 56 -24.15 16.82 -17.85
N LYS A 57 -23.40 17.47 -18.74
CA LYS A 57 -23.51 17.22 -20.18
C LYS A 57 -22.77 15.95 -20.58
N PRO A 58 -23.45 14.97 -21.22
CA PRO A 58 -22.79 13.76 -21.70
C PRO A 58 -21.85 14.05 -22.86
N VAL A 59 -20.78 13.26 -22.94
CA VAL A 59 -19.87 13.21 -24.09
C VAL A 59 -20.03 11.84 -24.75
N TYR A 60 -20.43 11.84 -26.01
CA TYR A 60 -20.47 10.64 -26.84
C TYR A 60 -19.14 10.51 -27.59
N ILE A 61 -18.56 9.30 -27.61
CA ILE A 61 -17.32 8.97 -28.30
C ILE A 61 -17.60 7.80 -29.24
N GLU A 62 -17.45 8.04 -30.55
CA GLU A 62 -17.55 7.00 -31.58
C GLU A 62 -16.16 6.42 -31.84
N ASN A 63 -16.07 5.11 -32.05
CA ASN A 63 -14.81 4.40 -32.34
C ASN A 63 -13.71 4.69 -31.32
N GLU A 64 -14.05 4.60 -30.02
CA GLU A 64 -13.12 4.92 -28.95
C GLU A 64 -11.86 4.07 -29.02
N ASN A 65 -10.70 4.73 -29.00
CA ASN A 65 -9.38 4.11 -29.12
C ASN A 65 -9.18 3.32 -30.43
N ASP A 66 -9.69 3.85 -31.55
CA ASP A 66 -9.58 3.27 -32.90
C ASP A 66 -10.19 1.84 -32.98
N LYS A 67 -11.17 1.52 -32.15
CA LYS A 67 -11.91 0.25 -32.14
C LYS A 67 -13.37 0.46 -32.53
N ASP A 68 -13.97 -0.57 -33.09
CA ASP A 68 -15.40 -0.58 -33.43
C ASP A 68 -16.26 -0.63 -32.16
N GLY A 69 -16.33 0.48 -31.45
CA GLY A 69 -17.12 0.59 -30.23
C GLY A 69 -17.35 2.03 -29.84
N SER A 70 -18.50 2.33 -29.28
CA SER A 70 -18.84 3.68 -28.81
C SER A 70 -18.97 3.72 -27.29
N SER A 71 -18.84 4.92 -26.73
CA SER A 71 -19.06 5.15 -25.33
C SER A 71 -19.77 6.47 -25.04
N VAL A 72 -20.42 6.51 -23.89
CA VAL A 72 -21.01 7.72 -23.29
C VAL A 72 -20.32 7.97 -21.96
N VAL A 73 -19.84 9.18 -21.74
CA VAL A 73 -19.21 9.61 -20.49
C VAL A 73 -19.96 10.81 -19.92
N VAL A 74 -20.31 10.74 -18.64
CA VAL A 74 -20.85 11.89 -17.88
C VAL A 74 -19.95 12.10 -16.67
N LYS A 75 -19.23 13.21 -16.65
CA LYS A 75 -18.21 13.46 -15.60
C LYS A 75 -18.80 14.14 -14.38
N ASN A 76 -18.20 13.86 -13.22
CA ASN A 76 -18.42 14.56 -11.96
C ASN A 76 -19.88 14.56 -11.50
N VAL A 77 -20.57 13.43 -11.68
CA VAL A 77 -21.95 13.22 -11.22
C VAL A 77 -22.01 12.75 -9.76
N SER A 78 -23.18 12.80 -9.14
CA SER A 78 -23.44 12.28 -7.80
C SER A 78 -24.88 11.81 -7.64
N ILE A 79 -25.09 10.88 -6.71
CA ILE A 79 -26.41 10.45 -6.24
C ILE A 79 -26.52 10.84 -4.76
N GLU A 80 -27.50 11.70 -4.45
CA GLU A 80 -27.65 12.30 -3.12
C GLU A 80 -28.38 11.38 -2.14
N ILE A 81 -29.33 10.57 -2.64
CA ILE A 81 -30.25 9.78 -1.80
C ILE A 81 -29.67 8.39 -1.60
N PRO A 82 -29.40 7.96 -0.35
CA PRO A 82 -29.00 6.57 -0.07
C PRO A 82 -30.05 5.57 -0.52
N GLY A 83 -29.59 4.42 -1.03
CA GLY A 83 -30.46 3.35 -1.52
C GLY A 83 -29.76 2.42 -2.49
N HIS A 84 -30.50 1.48 -3.02
CA HIS A 84 -30.03 0.58 -4.08
C HIS A 84 -30.54 1.10 -5.44
N TYR A 85 -29.66 1.12 -6.41
CA TYR A 85 -29.92 1.65 -7.74
C TYR A 85 -29.60 0.60 -8.79
N THR A 86 -30.56 0.39 -9.71
CA THR A 86 -30.39 -0.45 -10.90
C THR A 86 -30.09 0.46 -12.09
N ILE A 87 -28.96 0.21 -12.74
CA ILE A 87 -28.54 0.95 -13.92
C ILE A 87 -28.58 0.02 -15.11
N VAL A 88 -29.29 0.43 -16.16
CA VAL A 88 -29.42 -0.33 -17.40
C VAL A 88 -28.89 0.49 -18.56
N ALA A 89 -27.98 -0.07 -19.32
CA ALA A 89 -27.54 0.50 -20.60
C ALA A 89 -27.95 -0.43 -21.74
N GLU A 90 -28.57 0.13 -22.77
CA GLU A 90 -29.01 -0.60 -23.96
C GLU A 90 -28.73 0.23 -25.22
N GLY A 91 -28.37 -0.44 -26.30
CA GLY A 91 -28.15 0.21 -27.58
C GLY A 91 -28.17 -0.79 -28.74
N LYS A 92 -28.62 -0.33 -29.92
CA LYS A 92 -28.60 -1.13 -31.15
C LYS A 92 -27.36 -0.80 -31.95
N GLY A 93 -26.48 -1.78 -32.09
CA GLY A 93 -25.24 -1.63 -32.83
C GLY A 93 -25.46 -1.55 -34.34
N ALA A 94 -24.47 -1.00 -35.06
CA ALA A 94 -24.45 -0.95 -36.53
C ALA A 94 -24.48 -2.36 -37.16
N ASP A 95 -24.08 -3.38 -36.42
CA ASP A 95 -24.18 -4.81 -36.80
C ASP A 95 -25.61 -5.38 -36.65
N GLY A 96 -26.56 -4.59 -36.22
CA GLY A 96 -27.97 -4.93 -36.03
C GLY A 96 -28.29 -5.67 -34.72
N LYS A 97 -27.28 -5.93 -33.87
CA LYS A 97 -27.47 -6.56 -32.56
C LYS A 97 -27.89 -5.53 -31.51
N THR A 98 -28.63 -6.00 -30.51
CA THR A 98 -28.91 -5.22 -29.31
C THR A 98 -27.91 -5.60 -28.23
N TYR A 99 -27.23 -4.60 -27.71
CA TYR A 99 -26.28 -4.70 -26.61
C TYR A 99 -26.93 -4.16 -25.34
N ARG A 100 -26.93 -4.95 -24.28
CA ARG A 100 -27.57 -4.58 -23.01
C ARG A 100 -26.73 -5.04 -21.84
N GLN A 101 -26.58 -4.17 -20.83
CA GLN A 101 -25.97 -4.48 -19.55
C GLN A 101 -26.84 -3.90 -18.43
N GLU A 102 -26.83 -4.57 -17.28
CA GLU A 102 -27.46 -4.12 -16.05
C GLU A 102 -26.47 -4.28 -14.91
N VAL A 103 -26.34 -3.26 -14.07
CA VAL A 103 -25.53 -3.26 -12.85
C VAL A 103 -26.34 -2.70 -11.69
N LYS A 104 -25.93 -3.05 -10.47
CA LYS A 104 -26.58 -2.59 -9.23
C LYS A 104 -25.55 -1.86 -8.38
N TRP A 105 -25.91 -0.66 -7.92
CA TRP A 105 -25.09 0.12 -7.00
C TRP A 105 -25.80 0.25 -5.65
N GLU A 106 -25.01 0.29 -4.58
CA GLU A 106 -25.44 0.76 -3.28
C GLU A 106 -24.94 2.19 -3.08
N VAL A 107 -25.83 3.12 -2.80
CA VAL A 107 -25.46 4.46 -2.32
C VAL A 107 -25.68 4.48 -0.83
N PHE A 108 -24.61 4.64 -0.05
CA PHE A 108 -24.69 4.69 1.41
C PHE A 108 -24.65 6.13 1.93
N GLY A 109 -25.43 6.40 2.96
CA GLY A 109 -25.38 7.65 3.71
C GLY A 109 -24.43 7.54 4.89
N THR A 110 -24.13 8.67 5.51
CA THR A 110 -23.34 8.73 6.75
C THR A 110 -24.14 9.35 7.90
N PRO A 111 -23.72 9.19 9.17
CA PRO A 111 -24.32 9.90 10.29
C PRO A 111 -24.30 11.42 10.09
N LYS A 112 -25.21 12.13 10.76
CA LYS A 112 -25.28 13.61 10.70
C LYS A 112 -24.08 14.26 11.39
N GLU A 113 -23.56 13.63 12.44
CA GLU A 113 -22.45 14.13 13.24
C GLU A 113 -21.27 13.20 13.08
N ALA A 114 -20.09 13.78 12.90
CA ALA A 114 -18.84 13.04 12.86
C ALA A 114 -18.59 12.36 14.21
N LYS A 115 -18.22 11.06 14.17
CA LYS A 115 -17.84 10.29 15.36
C LYS A 115 -16.40 10.60 15.79
N ALA A 116 -15.53 10.85 14.83
CA ALA A 116 -14.13 11.14 15.02
C ALA A 116 -13.78 12.57 14.57
N LYS A 117 -12.93 13.24 15.31
CA LYS A 117 -12.33 14.50 14.90
C LYS A 117 -11.12 14.27 14.00
N ASN A 118 -10.33 13.25 14.33
CA ASN A 118 -9.13 12.88 13.60
C ASN A 118 -9.19 11.43 13.14
N ILE A 119 -8.59 11.14 11.99
CA ILE A 119 -8.30 9.78 11.52
C ILE A 119 -6.81 9.68 11.27
N ILE A 120 -6.15 8.67 11.85
CA ILE A 120 -4.79 8.26 11.55
C ILE A 120 -4.84 6.89 10.90
N PHE A 121 -4.53 6.83 9.61
CA PHE A 121 -4.48 5.62 8.81
C PHE A 121 -3.02 5.22 8.60
N LEU A 122 -2.63 4.09 9.20
CA LEU A 122 -1.27 3.55 9.18
C LEU A 122 -1.23 2.33 8.26
N LEU A 123 -0.36 2.36 7.28
CA LEU A 123 -0.20 1.27 6.31
C LEU A 123 1.22 0.71 6.34
N GLY A 124 1.34 -0.60 6.55
CA GLY A 124 2.57 -1.35 6.26
C GLY A 124 2.43 -2.00 4.89
N ASP A 125 3.10 -1.45 3.88
CA ASP A 125 3.05 -1.98 2.51
C ASP A 125 3.62 -3.41 2.48
N GLY A 126 2.86 -4.35 1.93
CA GLY A 126 3.27 -5.76 1.85
C GLY A 126 3.27 -6.53 3.17
N MET A 127 2.88 -5.91 4.30
CA MET A 127 3.04 -6.46 5.65
C MET A 127 2.21 -7.71 5.91
N ALA A 128 2.77 -8.87 5.61
CA ALA A 128 2.19 -10.17 5.93
C ALA A 128 2.17 -10.45 7.45
N VAL A 129 1.34 -11.40 7.89
CA VAL A 129 1.32 -11.86 9.29
C VAL A 129 2.67 -12.40 9.73
N SER A 130 3.43 -13.04 8.84
CA SER A 130 4.80 -13.50 9.10
C SER A 130 5.75 -12.35 9.44
N MET A 131 5.63 -11.19 8.78
CA MET A 131 6.43 -10.00 9.11
C MET A 131 6.11 -9.49 10.52
N ARG A 132 4.83 -9.42 10.91
CA ARG A 132 4.42 -9.06 12.26
C ARG A 132 4.96 -10.04 13.32
N THR A 133 4.94 -11.35 13.01
CA THR A 133 5.51 -12.38 13.89
C THR A 133 7.02 -12.21 14.01
N GLY A 134 7.73 -11.97 12.90
CA GLY A 134 9.16 -11.68 12.88
C GLY A 134 9.52 -10.44 13.70
N ALA A 135 8.79 -9.35 13.51
CA ALA A 135 8.97 -8.12 14.28
C ALA A 135 8.78 -8.33 15.78
N ARG A 136 7.76 -9.09 16.19
CA ARG A 136 7.53 -9.41 17.61
C ARG A 136 8.67 -10.25 18.19
N ILE A 137 9.12 -11.29 17.48
CA ILE A 137 10.23 -12.14 17.93
C ILE A 137 11.52 -11.33 18.01
N MET A 138 11.84 -10.54 16.97
CA MET A 138 13.08 -9.81 16.87
C MET A 138 13.18 -8.67 17.89
N SER A 139 12.06 -7.97 18.17
CA SER A 139 12.03 -6.83 19.09
C SER A 139 11.71 -7.17 20.55
N LYS A 140 10.95 -8.24 20.82
CA LYS A 140 10.51 -8.58 22.17
C LYS A 140 11.17 -9.87 22.70
N GLY A 141 11.59 -10.78 21.81
CA GLY A 141 12.09 -12.09 22.18
C GLY A 141 11.00 -13.01 22.77
N ASN A 142 11.42 -14.23 23.08
CA ASN A 142 10.57 -15.28 23.64
C ASN A 142 11.27 -15.98 24.80
N THR A 143 10.53 -16.29 25.85
CA THR A 143 11.01 -17.09 26.98
C THR A 143 9.99 -18.19 27.28
N GLU A 144 10.45 -19.43 27.37
CA GLU A 144 9.62 -20.60 27.70
C GLU A 144 8.33 -20.70 26.85
N GLY A 145 8.48 -20.43 25.53
CA GLY A 145 7.37 -20.51 24.56
C GLY A 145 6.42 -19.31 24.55
N LYS A 146 6.67 -18.28 25.33
CA LYS A 146 5.86 -17.05 25.36
C LYS A 146 6.66 -15.87 24.86
N ALA A 147 6.00 -15.02 24.06
CA ALA A 147 6.57 -13.73 23.72
C ALA A 147 6.74 -12.88 24.99
N ASN A 148 7.91 -12.22 25.13
CA ASN A 148 8.22 -11.38 26.30
C ASN A 148 7.47 -10.04 26.27
N GLY A 149 6.81 -9.69 25.16
CA GLY A 149 5.99 -8.51 25.03
C GLY A 149 5.07 -8.58 23.82
N LYS A 150 4.16 -7.61 23.73
CA LYS A 150 3.28 -7.38 22.59
C LYS A 150 3.84 -6.25 21.73
N LEU A 151 3.57 -6.31 20.45
CA LEU A 151 3.68 -5.14 19.57
C LEU A 151 2.57 -4.12 19.96
N ASN A 152 2.77 -2.85 19.66
CA ASN A 152 1.74 -1.82 19.83
C ASN A 152 0.49 -2.18 19.03
N MET A 153 0.67 -2.63 17.77
CA MET A 153 -0.44 -3.07 16.93
C MET A 153 -1.21 -4.26 17.51
N ASP A 154 -0.58 -5.13 18.32
CA ASP A 154 -1.26 -6.26 19.00
C ASP A 154 -2.19 -5.80 20.13
N THR A 155 -2.14 -4.54 20.52
CA THR A 155 -2.96 -3.97 21.61
C THR A 155 -4.19 -3.22 21.10
N LEU A 156 -4.31 -2.99 19.80
CA LEU A 156 -5.48 -2.37 19.19
C LEU A 156 -6.69 -3.33 19.30
N PRO A 157 -7.83 -2.88 19.87
CA PRO A 157 -8.90 -3.80 20.30
C PRO A 157 -9.79 -4.33 19.16
N ALA A 158 -9.99 -3.56 18.09
CA ALA A 158 -10.77 -4.01 16.94
C ALA A 158 -9.87 -4.75 15.94
N MET A 159 -10.39 -5.79 15.28
CA MET A 159 -9.63 -6.57 14.30
C MET A 159 -10.54 -7.12 13.20
N ALA A 160 -10.08 -7.04 11.96
CA ALA A 160 -10.71 -7.63 10.79
C ALA A 160 -9.67 -8.30 9.88
N PHE A 161 -10.13 -9.24 9.06
CA PHE A 161 -9.42 -9.72 7.87
C PHE A 161 -9.93 -8.94 6.66
N ILE A 162 -9.03 -8.46 5.83
CA ILE A 162 -9.35 -7.59 4.69
C ILE A 162 -8.98 -8.28 3.39
N GLY A 163 -9.98 -8.48 2.52
CA GLY A 163 -9.78 -8.95 1.16
C GLY A 163 -9.18 -7.87 0.25
N THR A 164 -8.17 -8.22 -0.55
CA THR A 164 -7.32 -7.28 -1.27
C THR A 164 -7.43 -7.31 -2.79
N SER A 165 -8.18 -8.25 -3.37
CA SER A 165 -8.28 -8.44 -4.83
C SER A 165 -8.64 -7.15 -5.59
N SER A 166 -8.15 -7.04 -6.83
CA SER A 166 -8.49 -5.97 -7.77
C SER A 166 -9.70 -6.32 -8.64
N THR A 167 -10.06 -5.44 -9.58
CA THR A 167 -11.14 -5.71 -10.56
C THR A 167 -10.72 -6.66 -11.68
N ASP A 168 -9.44 -6.84 -11.91
CA ASP A 168 -8.86 -7.60 -13.02
C ASP A 168 -7.85 -8.67 -12.59
N SER A 169 -7.56 -8.80 -11.30
CA SER A 169 -6.65 -9.81 -10.76
C SER A 169 -7.00 -10.19 -9.32
N ILE A 170 -6.81 -11.45 -8.97
CA ILE A 170 -6.88 -11.90 -7.57
C ILE A 170 -5.65 -11.46 -6.77
N ALA A 171 -4.50 -11.30 -7.42
CA ALA A 171 -3.31 -10.71 -6.82
C ALA A 171 -3.34 -9.19 -7.00
N ALA A 172 -3.11 -8.46 -5.93
CA ALA A 172 -3.20 -7.01 -5.89
C ALA A 172 -1.83 -6.34 -5.99
N ASP A 173 -1.82 -5.08 -6.36
CA ASP A 173 -0.69 -4.18 -6.18
C ASP A 173 -1.08 -3.00 -5.27
N SER A 174 -0.10 -2.24 -4.79
CA SER A 174 -0.35 -1.14 -3.86
C SER A 174 -1.26 -0.05 -4.43
N ALA A 175 -1.29 0.14 -5.77
CA ALA A 175 -2.12 1.17 -6.41
C ALA A 175 -3.62 0.84 -6.27
N ASN A 176 -4.04 -0.37 -6.71
CA ASN A 176 -5.45 -0.74 -6.66
C ASN A 176 -5.97 -0.95 -5.24
N THR A 177 -5.13 -1.50 -4.34
CA THR A 177 -5.54 -1.74 -2.96
C THR A 177 -5.70 -0.44 -2.19
N MET A 178 -4.73 0.47 -2.32
CA MET A 178 -4.84 1.77 -1.66
C MET A 178 -5.95 2.61 -2.28
N SER A 179 -6.19 2.52 -3.60
CA SER A 179 -7.38 3.15 -4.23
C SER A 179 -8.66 2.67 -3.57
N ALA A 180 -8.81 1.36 -3.30
CA ALA A 180 -9.99 0.84 -2.65
C ALA A 180 -10.17 1.40 -1.23
N TYR A 181 -9.09 1.52 -0.44
CA TYR A 181 -9.13 2.18 0.88
C TYR A 181 -9.49 3.67 0.78
N MET A 182 -9.06 4.36 -0.27
CA MET A 182 -9.21 5.81 -0.38
C MET A 182 -10.44 6.27 -1.17
N THR A 183 -11.12 5.37 -1.91
CA THR A 183 -12.30 5.71 -2.72
C THR A 183 -13.56 4.91 -2.37
N GLY A 184 -13.42 3.80 -1.62
CA GLY A 184 -14.50 2.84 -1.39
C GLY A 184 -14.85 1.97 -2.59
N GLN A 185 -14.01 1.96 -3.63
CA GLN A 185 -14.28 1.24 -4.85
C GLN A 185 -13.06 0.48 -5.34
N LYS A 186 -13.27 -0.74 -5.79
CA LYS A 186 -12.21 -1.55 -6.39
C LYS A 186 -11.69 -0.90 -7.68
N SER A 187 -10.39 -0.98 -7.90
CA SER A 187 -9.71 -0.50 -9.09
C SER A 187 -8.92 -1.63 -9.75
N ALA A 188 -8.40 -1.41 -10.95
CA ALA A 188 -7.56 -2.36 -11.67
C ALA A 188 -6.10 -2.27 -11.21
N VAL A 189 -5.31 -3.31 -11.46
CA VAL A 189 -3.87 -3.31 -11.21
C VAL A 189 -3.20 -2.07 -11.83
N ASN A 190 -2.31 -1.41 -11.09
CA ASN A 190 -1.62 -0.16 -11.42
C ASN A 190 -2.50 1.11 -11.53
N ALA A 191 -3.79 1.05 -11.25
CA ALA A 191 -4.70 2.19 -11.35
C ALA A 191 -4.91 2.88 -9.99
N LEU A 192 -5.01 4.20 -10.01
CA LEU A 192 -5.20 5.08 -8.87
C LEU A 192 -6.49 5.88 -9.05
N GLY A 193 -7.49 5.70 -8.19
CA GLY A 193 -8.71 6.50 -8.16
C GLY A 193 -9.54 6.51 -9.44
N VAL A 194 -9.41 5.50 -10.30
CA VAL A 194 -10.13 5.38 -11.57
C VAL A 194 -10.54 3.95 -11.86
N TYR A 195 -11.54 3.78 -12.72
CA TYR A 195 -11.82 2.52 -13.39
C TYR A 195 -10.99 2.39 -14.66
N ALA A 196 -10.45 1.20 -14.95
CA ALA A 196 -9.76 0.91 -16.21
C ALA A 196 -10.77 0.68 -17.33
N THR A 197 -10.68 1.48 -18.39
CA THR A 197 -11.58 1.44 -19.54
C THR A 197 -10.81 1.38 -20.87
N ARG A 198 -11.51 1.37 -22.00
CA ARG A 198 -10.91 1.42 -23.33
C ARG A 198 -10.24 2.78 -23.66
N ALA A 199 -10.48 3.82 -22.89
CA ALA A 199 -9.86 5.11 -23.14
C ALA A 199 -8.33 4.96 -23.26
N LYS A 200 -7.75 5.63 -24.27
CA LYS A 200 -6.32 5.50 -24.62
C LYS A 200 -5.41 6.19 -23.59
N GLY A 201 -5.85 7.34 -23.09
CA GLY A 201 -5.09 8.12 -22.13
C GLY A 201 -5.20 7.55 -20.72
N SER A 202 -4.09 7.49 -20.00
CA SER A 202 -4.10 7.07 -18.60
C SER A 202 -4.88 8.02 -17.70
N LEU A 203 -4.99 9.29 -18.08
CA LEU A 203 -5.72 10.34 -17.37
C LEU A 203 -7.16 10.53 -17.85
N ASP A 204 -7.59 9.80 -18.89
CA ASP A 204 -8.93 9.91 -19.48
C ASP A 204 -9.90 8.85 -18.94
N GLN A 205 -9.56 8.24 -17.84
CA GLN A 205 -10.35 7.18 -17.21
C GLN A 205 -11.45 7.74 -16.30
N PRO A 206 -12.55 7.01 -16.07
CA PRO A 206 -13.61 7.45 -15.14
C PRO A 206 -13.08 7.57 -13.71
N HIS A 207 -13.26 8.73 -13.11
CA HIS A 207 -12.80 9.04 -11.77
C HIS A 207 -13.71 8.45 -10.68
N GLN A 208 -13.08 8.11 -9.56
CA GLN A 208 -13.69 7.74 -8.28
C GLN A 208 -13.25 8.81 -7.27
N GLU A 209 -14.18 9.47 -6.57
CA GLU A 209 -13.81 10.50 -5.57
C GLU A 209 -12.92 9.90 -4.49
N THR A 210 -11.77 10.53 -4.25
CA THR A 210 -10.86 10.12 -3.17
C THR A 210 -11.33 10.67 -1.82
N ILE A 211 -10.86 10.06 -0.71
CA ILE A 211 -11.15 10.56 0.64
C ILE A 211 -10.70 12.01 0.83
N ALA A 212 -9.59 12.42 0.22
CA ALA A 212 -9.10 13.79 0.28
C ALA A 212 -10.07 14.76 -0.40
N GLU A 213 -10.61 14.40 -1.56
CA GLU A 213 -11.61 15.20 -2.27
C GLU A 213 -12.94 15.24 -1.51
N ALA A 214 -13.38 14.09 -0.96
CA ALA A 214 -14.57 14.03 -0.11
C ALA A 214 -14.42 14.93 1.14
N ILE A 215 -13.25 14.95 1.78
CA ILE A 215 -12.94 15.87 2.88
C ILE A 215 -13.01 17.31 2.41
N ARG A 216 -12.36 17.66 1.28
CA ARG A 216 -12.40 19.03 0.73
C ARG A 216 -13.82 19.46 0.41
N ARG A 217 -14.69 18.54 -0.02
CA ARG A 217 -16.10 18.83 -0.36
C ARG A 217 -16.99 18.98 0.88
N MET A 218 -16.90 18.05 1.85
CA MET A 218 -17.86 17.96 2.96
C MET A 218 -17.34 18.49 4.30
N ALA A 219 -16.04 18.45 4.49
CA ALA A 219 -15.36 18.87 5.73
C ALA A 219 -14.14 19.75 5.44
N PRO A 220 -14.27 20.85 4.66
CA PRO A 220 -13.15 21.62 4.11
C PRO A 220 -12.25 22.25 5.19
N GLY A 221 -12.72 22.35 6.43
CA GLY A 221 -11.94 22.80 7.58
C GLY A 221 -10.91 21.78 8.05
N LYS A 222 -11.05 20.50 7.73
CA LYS A 222 -10.10 19.47 8.16
C LYS A 222 -8.80 19.53 7.37
N ALA A 223 -7.68 19.35 8.06
CA ALA A 223 -6.38 19.24 7.44
C ALA A 223 -6.13 17.80 6.90
N ILE A 224 -5.24 17.68 5.92
CA ILE A 224 -4.85 16.41 5.33
C ILE A 224 -3.33 16.28 5.40
N GLY A 225 -2.84 15.13 5.87
CA GLY A 225 -1.44 14.77 5.89
C GLY A 225 -1.18 13.46 5.14
N VAL A 226 -0.06 13.42 4.41
CA VAL A 226 0.42 12.25 3.70
C VAL A 226 1.91 12.09 3.96
N VAL A 227 2.30 10.96 4.54
CA VAL A 227 3.68 10.67 4.95
C VAL A 227 4.06 9.26 4.49
N SER A 228 5.25 9.11 3.90
CA SER A 228 5.78 7.82 3.48
C SER A 228 7.31 7.84 3.48
N ASN A 229 7.96 6.71 3.74
CA ASN A 229 9.39 6.56 3.49
C ASN A 229 9.72 6.10 2.05
N ALA A 230 8.70 6.01 1.16
CA ALA A 230 8.88 5.93 -0.29
C ALA A 230 8.89 7.32 -0.95
N GLU A 231 8.95 7.35 -2.29
CA GLU A 231 8.61 8.52 -3.09
C GLU A 231 7.15 8.94 -2.78
N ILE A 232 6.90 10.21 -2.47
CA ILE A 232 5.55 10.67 -2.08
C ILE A 232 4.54 10.54 -3.23
N GLU A 233 4.98 10.45 -4.44
CA GLU A 233 4.19 10.17 -5.64
C GLU A 233 4.14 8.69 -6.02
N ASP A 234 4.63 7.77 -5.15
CA ASP A 234 4.43 6.33 -5.35
C ASP A 234 2.96 5.94 -5.05
N ALA A 235 2.59 4.73 -5.39
CA ALA A 235 1.20 4.28 -5.46
C ALA A 235 0.39 4.56 -4.19
N THR A 236 0.89 4.16 -3.02
CA THR A 236 0.16 4.25 -1.75
C THR A 236 -0.13 5.70 -1.34
N PRO A 237 0.87 6.61 -1.23
CA PRO A 237 0.57 7.99 -0.92
C PRO A 237 -0.19 8.70 -2.05
N ALA A 238 0.08 8.36 -3.31
CA ALA A 238 -0.62 8.94 -4.46
C ALA A 238 -2.12 8.63 -4.48
N ALA A 239 -2.55 7.44 -4.05
CA ALA A 239 -3.97 7.06 -4.05
C ALA A 239 -4.86 7.96 -3.19
N VAL A 240 -4.28 8.71 -2.25
CA VAL A 240 -5.02 9.68 -1.43
C VAL A 240 -5.60 10.81 -2.28
N VAL A 241 -4.95 11.15 -3.41
CA VAL A 241 -5.25 12.37 -4.20
C VAL A 241 -5.36 12.13 -5.71
N SER A 242 -5.08 10.92 -6.23
CA SER A 242 -4.75 10.77 -7.66
C SER A 242 -5.79 10.01 -8.47
N HIS A 243 -5.85 10.37 -9.77
CA HIS A 243 -6.71 9.76 -10.78
C HIS A 243 -5.89 9.43 -12.03
N THR A 244 -5.39 8.20 -12.12
CA THR A 244 -4.69 7.72 -13.32
C THR A 244 -4.78 6.21 -13.46
N ARG A 245 -4.81 5.72 -14.69
CA ARG A 245 -4.72 4.29 -15.01
C ARG A 245 -3.32 3.72 -14.72
N ARG A 246 -2.31 4.59 -14.51
CA ARG A 246 -0.90 4.19 -14.39
C ARG A 246 -0.20 4.86 -13.21
N ARG A 247 0.12 4.11 -12.18
CA ARG A 247 0.93 4.59 -11.04
C ARG A 247 2.31 5.18 -11.45
N ALA A 248 2.76 4.88 -12.67
CA ALA A 248 4.01 5.41 -13.22
C ALA A 248 3.90 6.85 -13.74
N ASP A 249 2.71 7.45 -13.78
CA ASP A 249 2.49 8.85 -14.19
C ASP A 249 2.88 9.83 -13.07
N LYS A 250 4.06 9.62 -12.48
CA LYS A 250 4.54 10.35 -11.29
C LYS A 250 4.59 11.88 -11.47
N PRO A 251 5.04 12.41 -12.62
CA PRO A 251 4.98 13.85 -12.86
C PRO A 251 3.58 14.47 -12.78
N GLU A 252 2.56 13.74 -13.28
CA GLU A 252 1.16 14.13 -13.26
C GLU A 252 0.58 14.00 -11.85
N ILE A 253 0.94 12.95 -11.12
CA ILE A 253 0.56 12.72 -9.72
C ILE A 253 1.02 13.88 -8.82
N VAL A 254 2.25 14.39 -9.01
CA VAL A 254 2.73 15.58 -8.28
C VAL A 254 1.83 16.79 -8.56
N GLY A 255 1.31 16.91 -9.80
CA GLY A 255 0.32 17.93 -10.15
C GLY A 255 -0.99 17.78 -9.36
N MET A 256 -1.49 16.54 -9.22
CA MET A 256 -2.70 16.23 -8.46
C MET A 256 -2.54 16.51 -6.96
N PHE A 257 -1.37 16.23 -6.38
CA PHE A 257 -1.04 16.71 -5.03
C PHE A 257 -1.11 18.23 -4.91
N TYR A 258 -0.62 18.95 -5.92
CA TYR A 258 -0.70 20.42 -5.92
C TYR A 258 -2.14 20.94 -6.06
N ASP A 259 -3.03 20.22 -6.72
CA ASP A 259 -4.43 20.59 -6.86
C ASP A 259 -5.21 20.39 -5.55
N VAL A 260 -5.02 19.25 -4.85
CA VAL A 260 -5.64 18.93 -3.57
C VAL A 260 -5.03 19.73 -2.41
N LYS A 261 -3.71 19.98 -2.46
CA LYS A 261 -2.93 20.71 -1.44
C LYS A 261 -3.09 20.16 -0.02
N PRO A 262 -2.69 18.89 0.24
CA PRO A 262 -2.62 18.42 1.62
C PRO A 262 -1.75 19.37 2.46
N GLU A 263 -2.10 19.60 3.71
CA GLU A 263 -1.37 20.49 4.60
C GLU A 263 0.03 19.97 4.94
N VAL A 264 0.18 18.64 5.00
CA VAL A 264 1.48 18.00 5.25
C VAL A 264 1.75 16.94 4.18
N MET A 265 2.94 17.00 3.59
CA MET A 265 3.47 15.98 2.68
C MET A 265 4.94 15.75 3.02
N LEU A 266 5.29 14.53 3.46
CA LEU A 266 6.65 14.17 3.85
C LEU A 266 7.04 12.83 3.22
N GLY A 267 8.20 12.79 2.55
CA GLY A 267 8.70 11.55 1.94
C GLY A 267 9.94 11.73 1.07
N GLY A 268 10.19 10.76 0.22
CA GLY A 268 11.17 10.84 -0.87
C GLY A 268 10.56 11.42 -2.15
N GLY A 269 11.20 11.16 -3.31
CA GLY A 269 10.65 11.47 -4.62
C GLY A 269 10.93 12.89 -5.14
N SER A 270 11.86 13.64 -4.54
CA SER A 270 12.17 15.02 -4.98
C SER A 270 12.46 15.15 -6.48
N ALA A 271 12.91 14.07 -7.13
CA ALA A 271 13.22 14.04 -8.55
C ALA A 271 12.02 14.39 -9.45
N TYR A 272 10.79 14.17 -9.00
CA TYR A 272 9.57 14.47 -9.75
C TYR A 272 8.95 15.84 -9.41
N PHE A 273 9.49 16.54 -8.39
CA PHE A 273 9.09 17.91 -8.02
C PHE A 273 9.96 18.99 -8.72
N LEU A 274 11.16 18.61 -9.15
CA LEU A 274 12.14 19.52 -9.72
C LEU A 274 11.96 19.66 -11.24
N PRO A 275 12.14 20.87 -11.85
CA PRO A 275 12.06 21.04 -13.29
C PRO A 275 13.18 20.29 -14.02
N LYS A 276 12.96 19.93 -15.29
CA LYS A 276 13.93 19.14 -16.09
C LYS A 276 15.33 19.76 -16.17
N SER A 277 15.45 21.06 -15.98
CA SER A 277 16.74 21.79 -15.98
C SER A 277 17.61 21.50 -14.75
N VAL A 278 17.02 20.95 -13.67
CA VAL A 278 17.76 20.62 -12.44
C VAL A 278 18.36 19.22 -12.57
N PRO A 279 19.67 19.04 -12.34
CA PRO A 279 20.31 17.73 -12.37
C PRO A 279 19.63 16.74 -11.39
N GLY A 280 19.32 15.53 -11.88
CA GLY A 280 18.62 14.49 -11.11
C GLY A 280 17.10 14.55 -11.22
N SER A 281 16.52 15.57 -11.86
CA SER A 281 15.10 15.61 -12.18
C SER A 281 14.71 14.48 -13.14
N LYS A 282 13.54 13.89 -12.90
CA LYS A 282 12.89 12.91 -13.78
C LYS A 282 11.71 13.51 -14.55
N ARG A 283 11.42 14.81 -14.38
CA ARG A 283 10.40 15.53 -15.17
C ARG A 283 10.86 15.80 -16.60
N LYS A 284 9.92 15.88 -17.51
CA LYS A 284 10.15 16.23 -18.92
C LYS A 284 9.80 17.68 -19.24
N ASP A 285 9.18 18.39 -18.30
CA ASP A 285 8.79 19.80 -18.37
C ASP A 285 9.63 20.68 -17.43
N ASP A 286 9.43 21.97 -17.49
CA ASP A 286 10.14 22.97 -16.67
C ASP A 286 9.33 23.41 -15.44
N ILE A 287 8.34 22.64 -14.99
CA ILE A 287 7.52 22.98 -13.84
C ILE A 287 8.31 22.69 -12.55
N ASP A 288 8.51 23.74 -11.75
CA ASP A 288 9.10 23.66 -10.41
C ASP A 288 7.98 23.57 -9.37
N TYR A 289 7.66 22.36 -8.93
CA TYR A 289 6.64 22.14 -7.91
C TYR A 289 7.11 22.54 -6.52
N VAL A 290 8.42 22.46 -6.21
CA VAL A 290 8.94 22.95 -4.94
C VAL A 290 8.68 24.44 -4.80
N ALA A 291 8.99 25.23 -5.85
CA ALA A 291 8.69 26.66 -5.86
C ALA A 291 7.17 26.93 -5.80
N LYS A 292 6.35 26.14 -6.50
CA LYS A 292 4.89 26.29 -6.45
C LYS A 292 4.34 26.08 -5.04
N PHE A 293 4.77 25.02 -4.33
CA PHE A 293 4.34 24.76 -2.95
C PHE A 293 4.83 25.83 -1.98
N LYS A 294 6.09 26.27 -2.08
CA LYS A 294 6.61 27.40 -1.29
C LYS A 294 5.76 28.67 -1.50
N ASN A 295 5.42 28.99 -2.76
CA ASN A 295 4.55 30.12 -3.08
C ASN A 295 3.11 29.95 -2.58
N ALA A 296 2.65 28.71 -2.36
CA ALA A 296 1.38 28.38 -1.73
C ALA A 296 1.44 28.37 -0.18
N GLY A 297 2.57 28.80 0.40
CA GLY A 297 2.74 28.99 1.84
C GLY A 297 3.26 27.78 2.60
N TYR A 298 3.83 26.78 1.92
CA TYR A 298 4.43 25.62 2.60
C TYR A 298 5.81 25.96 3.15
N ALA A 299 6.06 25.60 4.41
CA ALA A 299 7.42 25.41 4.89
C ALA A 299 8.05 24.21 4.15
N PHE A 300 9.34 24.27 3.88
CA PHE A 300 10.03 23.25 3.10
C PHE A 300 11.24 22.71 3.85
N ALA A 301 11.42 21.39 3.82
CA ALA A 301 12.54 20.70 4.42
C ALA A 301 13.10 19.63 3.48
N THR A 302 14.43 19.44 3.53
CA THR A 302 15.15 18.37 2.78
C THR A 302 16.02 17.52 3.69
N THR A 303 16.12 17.87 4.97
CA THR A 303 16.91 17.18 6.00
C THR A 303 16.12 17.11 7.30
N GLU A 304 16.54 16.23 8.22
CA GLU A 304 15.96 16.10 9.56
C GLU A 304 16.05 17.43 10.34
N GLN A 305 17.20 18.10 10.28
CA GLN A 305 17.39 19.39 10.94
C GLN A 305 16.45 20.47 10.38
N GLU A 306 16.27 20.51 9.05
CA GLU A 306 15.31 21.42 8.42
C GLU A 306 13.87 21.07 8.80
N LEU A 307 13.53 19.78 8.89
CA LEU A 307 12.21 19.30 9.34
C LEU A 307 11.92 19.77 10.77
N ALA A 308 12.89 19.62 11.69
CA ALA A 308 12.77 20.07 13.06
C ALA A 308 12.53 21.59 13.16
N THR A 309 13.12 22.37 12.25
CA THR A 309 12.91 23.83 12.15
C THR A 309 11.55 24.14 11.53
N ALA A 310 11.21 23.49 10.43
CA ALA A 310 10.01 23.76 9.61
C ALA A 310 8.71 23.47 10.37
N LYS A 311 8.64 22.38 11.16
CA LYS A 311 7.46 22.03 11.98
C LYS A 311 7.13 23.09 13.04
N GLY A 312 8.11 23.88 13.46
CA GLY A 312 7.94 24.99 14.41
C GLY A 312 7.34 26.25 13.79
N THR A 313 7.26 26.34 12.46
CA THR A 313 6.67 27.49 11.78
C THR A 313 5.15 27.52 11.94
N ASN A 314 4.56 28.72 11.88
CA ASN A 314 3.10 28.88 12.00
C ASN A 314 2.36 28.80 10.66
N THR A 315 2.95 28.22 9.62
CA THR A 315 2.33 28.17 8.29
C THR A 315 1.15 27.19 8.22
N GLY A 316 1.09 26.20 9.11
CA GLY A 316 0.12 25.10 9.05
C GLY A 316 0.28 24.20 7.83
N LYS A 317 1.34 24.41 7.00
CA LYS A 317 1.62 23.66 5.78
C LYS A 317 3.10 23.30 5.71
N LEU A 318 3.38 22.02 5.42
CA LEU A 318 4.72 21.47 5.43
C LEU A 318 4.94 20.52 4.26
N LEU A 319 5.99 20.77 3.46
CA LEU A 319 6.50 19.87 2.44
C LEU A 319 7.92 19.42 2.84
N GLY A 320 8.14 18.12 2.97
CA GLY A 320 9.46 17.53 3.20
C GLY A 320 9.81 16.53 2.11
N LEU A 321 10.94 16.71 1.44
CA LEU A 321 11.43 15.83 0.38
C LEU A 321 12.89 15.46 0.69
N PHE A 322 13.08 14.30 1.34
CA PHE A 322 14.34 13.94 2.00
C PHE A 322 15.26 13.07 1.14
N HIS A 323 14.75 12.57 0.00
CA HIS A 323 15.49 11.74 -0.93
C HIS A 323 15.04 11.97 -2.37
N THR A 324 15.89 11.67 -3.35
CA THR A 324 15.50 11.77 -4.78
C THR A 324 14.58 10.64 -5.25
N GLY A 325 14.66 9.47 -4.60
CA GLY A 325 13.83 8.28 -4.77
C GLY A 325 13.23 7.87 -3.43
N ASN A 326 13.11 6.54 -3.18
CA ASN A 326 12.76 6.03 -1.86
C ASN A 326 13.86 6.36 -0.84
N MET A 327 13.46 6.59 0.41
CA MET A 327 14.38 6.84 1.51
C MET A 327 15.14 5.55 1.90
N ASP A 328 16.20 5.68 2.70
CA ASP A 328 16.89 4.52 3.27
C ASP A 328 16.07 3.92 4.41
N GLY A 329 16.19 2.60 4.63
CA GLY A 329 15.52 1.91 5.71
C GLY A 329 16.26 2.02 7.05
N ALA A 330 15.54 1.76 8.15
CA ALA A 330 16.08 1.88 9.51
C ALA A 330 17.34 1.02 9.76
N LEU A 331 17.44 -0.17 9.14
CA LEU A 331 18.65 -0.98 9.25
C LEU A 331 19.82 -0.37 8.47
N ASP A 332 19.57 0.23 7.30
CA ASP A 332 20.60 0.91 6.52
C ASP A 332 21.10 2.17 7.25
N GLU A 333 20.22 2.92 7.89
CA GLU A 333 20.58 4.06 8.73
C GLU A 333 21.48 3.61 9.91
N LYS A 334 21.10 2.52 10.61
CA LYS A 334 21.86 1.95 11.72
C LYS A 334 23.24 1.45 11.29
N LEU A 335 23.37 0.87 10.09
CA LEU A 335 24.61 0.30 9.55
C LEU A 335 25.46 1.30 8.74
N GLY A 336 24.90 2.45 8.36
CA GLY A 336 25.55 3.39 7.44
C GLY A 336 25.69 2.83 6.02
N THR A 337 24.72 2.02 5.58
CA THR A 337 24.67 1.38 4.26
C THR A 337 23.62 2.02 3.36
N GLY A 338 23.25 1.40 2.27
CA GLY A 338 22.31 1.99 1.31
C GLY A 338 22.86 3.27 0.70
N THR A 339 22.04 4.31 0.69
CA THR A 339 22.39 5.65 0.17
C THR A 339 22.72 6.67 1.28
N THR A 340 22.82 6.24 2.53
CA THR A 340 23.02 7.09 3.72
C THR A 340 24.25 8.00 3.63
N LYS A 341 25.31 7.59 2.91
CA LYS A 341 26.48 8.47 2.66
C LYS A 341 26.17 9.66 1.76
N LYS A 342 25.16 9.53 0.89
CA LYS A 342 24.73 10.58 -0.03
C LYS A 342 23.64 11.46 0.59
N PHE A 343 22.81 10.86 1.43
CA PHE A 343 21.72 11.52 2.14
C PHE A 343 21.85 11.25 3.65
N PRO A 344 22.86 11.83 4.33
CA PRO A 344 23.22 11.45 5.70
C PRO A 344 22.27 12.01 6.77
N ASP A 345 21.39 12.90 6.43
CA ASP A 345 20.48 13.60 7.37
C ASP A 345 19.02 13.42 6.92
N GLN A 346 18.65 12.16 6.65
CA GLN A 346 17.25 11.79 6.42
C GLN A 346 16.55 11.63 7.76
N PRO A 347 15.32 12.19 7.95
CA PRO A 347 14.56 11.94 9.16
C PRO A 347 14.01 10.51 9.17
N PRO A 348 14.05 9.81 10.32
CA PRO A 348 13.32 8.55 10.50
C PRO A 348 11.81 8.75 10.27
N LEU A 349 11.13 7.71 9.79
CA LEU A 349 9.68 7.77 9.53
C LEU A 349 8.88 8.13 10.80
N THR A 350 9.35 7.72 11.99
CA THR A 350 8.77 8.10 13.28
C THR A 350 8.81 9.60 13.53
N ASP A 351 9.89 10.26 13.14
CA ASP A 351 10.08 11.70 13.30
C ASP A 351 9.27 12.49 12.27
N MET A 352 9.14 11.94 11.05
CA MET A 352 8.23 12.48 10.04
C MET A 352 6.77 12.43 10.51
N MET A 353 6.31 11.31 11.07
CA MET A 353 4.96 11.21 11.63
C MET A 353 4.75 12.18 12.80
N THR A 354 5.72 12.28 13.70
CA THR A 354 5.67 13.22 14.83
C THR A 354 5.57 14.66 14.33
N ALA A 355 6.39 15.04 13.33
CA ALA A 355 6.34 16.37 12.73
C ALA A 355 4.99 16.63 12.04
N ALA A 356 4.43 15.64 11.37
CA ALA A 356 3.09 15.74 10.76
C ALA A 356 2.02 16.00 11.84
N LEU A 357 2.04 15.25 12.94
CA LEU A 357 1.11 15.45 14.07
C LEU A 357 1.29 16.83 14.72
N ASP A 358 2.54 17.30 14.89
CA ASP A 358 2.83 18.64 15.44
C ASP A 358 2.22 19.78 14.59
N VAL A 359 2.14 19.59 13.28
CA VAL A 359 1.53 20.57 12.36
C VAL A 359 0.01 20.41 12.31
N LEU A 360 -0.48 19.17 12.11
CA LEU A 360 -1.90 18.89 11.88
C LEU A 360 -2.77 19.10 13.13
N SER A 361 -2.23 18.81 14.33
CA SER A 361 -2.96 18.97 15.60
C SER A 361 -3.31 20.43 15.93
N LYS A 362 -2.65 21.40 15.28
CA LYS A 362 -3.00 22.83 15.39
C LYS A 362 -4.33 23.18 14.72
N ASN A 363 -4.81 22.30 13.84
CA ASN A 363 -6.10 22.49 13.15
C ASN A 363 -7.26 22.16 14.11
N GLN A 364 -8.12 23.14 14.36
CA GLN A 364 -9.24 23.00 15.30
C GLN A 364 -10.37 22.10 14.77
N ASP A 365 -10.47 21.93 13.46
CA ASP A 365 -11.47 21.06 12.83
C ASP A 365 -10.99 19.59 12.73
N GLY A 366 -9.74 19.32 13.13
CA GLY A 366 -9.12 18.00 13.06
C GLY A 366 -8.50 17.68 11.72
N PHE A 367 -8.10 16.42 11.54
CA PHE A 367 -7.32 16.02 10.36
C PHE A 367 -7.54 14.56 9.96
N PHE A 368 -7.20 14.28 8.70
CA PHE A 368 -6.89 12.97 8.17
C PHE A 368 -5.38 12.87 7.97
N LEU A 369 -4.75 11.85 8.52
CA LEU A 369 -3.32 11.56 8.35
C LEU A 369 -3.13 10.14 7.86
N MET A 370 -2.55 9.97 6.67
CA MET A 370 -2.04 8.70 6.17
C MET A 370 -0.53 8.64 6.40
N VAL A 371 -0.04 7.56 7.01
CA VAL A 371 1.39 7.26 7.16
C VAL A 371 1.68 5.87 6.66
N GLU A 372 2.64 5.74 5.77
CA GLU A 372 3.05 4.49 5.16
C GLU A 372 4.46 4.10 5.56
N SER A 373 4.62 2.85 6.04
CA SER A 373 5.91 2.15 6.08
C SER A 373 6.05 1.35 4.78
N ALA A 374 6.52 2.01 3.74
CA ALA A 374 6.59 1.48 2.38
C ALA A 374 7.72 0.47 2.19
N LEU A 375 8.78 0.59 2.98
CA LEU A 375 10.00 -0.17 2.76
C LEU A 375 9.90 -1.63 3.21
N ILE A 376 8.81 -2.05 3.87
CA ILE A 376 8.53 -3.47 4.11
C ILE A 376 8.46 -4.18 2.77
N ASP A 377 7.56 -3.75 1.88
CA ASP A 377 7.37 -4.26 0.53
C ASP A 377 8.63 -4.16 -0.33
N LYS A 378 9.27 -2.96 -0.32
CA LYS A 378 10.46 -2.70 -1.12
C LYS A 378 11.63 -3.62 -0.78
N PHE A 379 11.71 -4.13 0.45
CA PHE A 379 12.69 -5.12 0.87
C PHE A 379 12.21 -6.57 0.72
N GLU A 380 10.90 -6.84 0.77
CA GLU A 380 10.36 -8.17 0.48
C GLU A 380 10.53 -8.56 -0.99
N HIS A 381 10.39 -7.62 -1.92
CA HIS A 381 10.61 -7.84 -3.35
C HIS A 381 11.99 -8.46 -3.67
N PRO A 382 13.12 -7.95 -3.16
CA PRO A 382 14.44 -8.55 -3.33
C PRO A 382 14.77 -9.60 -2.26
N LEU A 383 13.82 -10.11 -1.50
CA LEU A 383 13.99 -11.13 -0.44
C LEU A 383 14.89 -10.68 0.72
N ASP A 384 14.95 -9.38 1.02
CA ASP A 384 15.70 -8.85 2.16
C ASP A 384 14.83 -8.79 3.42
N PHE A 385 14.54 -9.95 3.97
CA PHE A 385 13.57 -10.08 5.06
C PHE A 385 14.05 -9.49 6.39
N ASP A 386 15.36 -9.41 6.62
CA ASP A 386 15.88 -8.75 7.83
C ASP A 386 15.55 -7.27 7.81
N ARG A 387 15.72 -6.58 6.66
CA ARG A 387 15.30 -5.19 6.47
C ARG A 387 13.77 -5.05 6.53
N ALA A 388 13.03 -5.93 5.87
CA ALA A 388 11.56 -5.90 5.90
C ALA A 388 11.00 -6.05 7.32
N ILE A 389 11.57 -6.93 8.15
CA ILE A 389 11.19 -7.09 9.56
C ILE A 389 11.55 -5.82 10.37
N TYR A 390 12.70 -5.20 10.09
CA TYR A 390 13.08 -3.92 10.72
C TYR A 390 12.07 -2.82 10.41
N GLU A 391 11.64 -2.70 9.15
CA GLU A 391 10.58 -1.75 8.76
C GLU A 391 9.21 -2.08 9.38
N THR A 392 8.95 -3.37 9.63
CA THR A 392 7.74 -3.77 10.38
C THR A 392 7.81 -3.34 11.86
N ILE A 393 9.00 -3.31 12.45
CA ILE A 393 9.21 -2.72 13.79
C ILE A 393 8.99 -1.21 13.75
N VAL A 394 9.45 -0.52 12.68
CA VAL A 394 9.14 0.90 12.46
C VAL A 394 7.63 1.12 12.41
N MET A 395 6.90 0.32 11.61
CA MET A 395 5.43 0.37 11.54
C MET A 395 4.78 0.21 12.92
N ASP A 396 5.27 -0.71 13.74
CA ASP A 396 4.77 -0.89 15.11
C ASP A 396 5.01 0.34 15.99
N LYS A 397 6.14 1.02 15.83
CA LYS A 397 6.43 2.29 16.52
C LYS A 397 5.49 3.41 16.09
N LEU A 398 5.12 3.49 14.80
CA LEU A 398 4.11 4.44 14.32
C LEU A 398 2.76 4.22 15.03
N VAL A 399 2.34 2.96 15.21
CA VAL A 399 1.14 2.65 15.97
C VAL A 399 1.26 3.14 17.42
N GLY A 400 2.41 2.95 18.06
CA GLY A 400 2.69 3.46 19.40
C GLY A 400 2.56 4.99 19.49
N ILE A 401 3.10 5.72 18.50
CA ILE A 401 2.98 7.20 18.41
C ILE A 401 1.50 7.60 18.28
N ALA A 402 0.74 6.92 17.42
CA ALA A 402 -0.68 7.18 17.25
C ALA A 402 -1.48 6.92 18.54
N GLN A 403 -1.18 5.85 19.26
CA GLN A 403 -1.81 5.52 20.53
C GLN A 403 -1.46 6.56 21.61
N GLU A 404 -0.22 7.04 21.67
CA GLU A 404 0.18 8.09 22.58
C GLU A 404 -0.56 9.40 22.30
N TYR A 405 -0.67 9.78 21.02
CA TYR A 405 -1.47 10.93 20.59
C TYR A 405 -2.94 10.81 21.03
N ALA A 406 -3.54 9.63 20.85
CA ALA A 406 -4.94 9.39 21.17
C ALA A 406 -5.25 9.45 22.68
N LYS A 407 -4.25 9.30 23.58
CA LYS A 407 -4.47 9.45 25.05
C LYS A 407 -4.94 10.85 25.41
N THR A 408 -4.47 11.86 24.70
CA THR A 408 -4.87 13.26 24.89
C THR A 408 -5.91 13.74 23.89
N HIS A 409 -6.17 12.95 22.85
CA HIS A 409 -7.12 13.22 21.77
C HIS A 409 -8.02 11.98 21.54
N PRO A 410 -8.93 11.66 22.50
CA PRO A 410 -9.73 10.43 22.47
C PRO A 410 -10.75 10.37 21.32
N ASP A 411 -10.95 11.47 20.62
CA ASP A 411 -11.75 11.64 19.41
C ASP A 411 -10.98 11.28 18.12
N THR A 412 -9.90 10.47 18.24
CA THR A 412 -9.06 10.01 17.16
C THR A 412 -9.34 8.54 16.83
N LEU A 413 -9.70 8.24 15.58
CA LEU A 413 -9.76 6.89 15.03
C LEU A 413 -8.36 6.52 14.50
N ILE A 414 -7.80 5.42 15.02
CA ILE A 414 -6.55 4.81 14.53
C ILE A 414 -6.90 3.55 13.77
N ILE A 415 -6.40 3.42 12.54
CA ILE A 415 -6.48 2.22 11.71
C ILE A 415 -5.06 1.82 11.35
N ALA A 416 -4.68 0.55 11.59
CA ALA A 416 -3.40 -0.02 11.21
C ALA A 416 -3.63 -1.29 10.39
N THR A 417 -3.13 -1.32 9.15
CA THR A 417 -3.34 -2.43 8.22
C THR A 417 -2.17 -2.58 7.25
N ALA A 418 -2.29 -3.54 6.34
CA ALA A 418 -1.48 -3.66 5.13
C ALA A 418 -2.38 -3.48 3.91
N ASP A 419 -1.77 -3.37 2.74
CA ASP A 419 -2.48 -3.29 1.46
C ASP A 419 -2.55 -4.64 0.76
N HIS A 420 -1.48 -5.42 0.81
CA HIS A 420 -1.35 -6.80 0.35
C HIS A 420 -0.30 -7.54 1.17
N THR A 421 0.04 -8.77 0.78
CA THR A 421 1.09 -9.58 1.39
C THR A 421 2.10 -10.04 0.35
N HIS A 422 3.24 -10.55 0.83
CA HIS A 422 4.20 -11.31 0.04
C HIS A 422 4.18 -12.80 0.40
N GLY A 423 4.65 -13.63 -0.53
CA GLY A 423 4.78 -15.07 -0.33
C GLY A 423 5.96 -15.41 0.57
N VAL A 424 5.81 -15.18 1.88
CA VAL A 424 6.86 -15.28 2.87
C VAL A 424 6.42 -16.09 4.09
N SER A 425 7.33 -16.93 4.62
CA SER A 425 7.08 -17.74 5.81
C SER A 425 8.29 -17.77 6.72
N ILE A 426 8.08 -17.73 8.05
CA ILE A 426 9.10 -18.03 9.05
C ILE A 426 8.98 -19.51 9.39
N ILE A 427 9.98 -20.30 9.03
CA ILE A 427 9.93 -21.76 9.10
C ILE A 427 10.79 -22.36 10.22
N GLY A 428 11.32 -21.52 11.10
CA GLY A 428 12.16 -21.92 12.22
C GLY A 428 13.33 -20.98 12.42
N THR A 429 14.45 -21.52 12.87
CA THR A 429 15.69 -20.77 13.12
C THR A 429 16.89 -21.47 12.50
N ILE A 430 17.94 -20.70 12.23
CA ILE A 430 19.28 -21.16 11.96
C ILE A 430 20.12 -20.95 13.21
N ASP A 431 20.92 -21.96 13.59
CA ASP A 431 21.80 -21.91 14.75
C ASP A 431 23.23 -22.23 14.34
N ASP A 432 24.10 -21.22 14.30
CA ASP A 432 25.52 -21.35 13.93
C ASP A 432 26.34 -22.06 15.03
N ASP A 433 25.86 -22.06 16.28
CA ASP A 433 26.56 -22.67 17.43
C ASP A 433 26.34 -24.18 17.48
N LYS A 434 25.49 -24.73 16.64
CA LYS A 434 25.19 -26.18 16.57
C LYS A 434 25.54 -26.80 15.21
N PRO A 435 26.74 -26.59 14.66
CA PRO A 435 27.13 -27.28 13.45
C PRO A 435 27.40 -28.75 13.78
N GLY A 436 26.78 -29.67 13.09
CA GLY A 436 27.20 -31.06 13.08
C GLY A 436 26.66 -31.99 14.16
N THR A 437 25.50 -31.72 14.75
CA THR A 437 24.82 -32.73 15.60
C THR A 437 24.39 -33.93 14.76
N VAL A 438 24.64 -35.12 15.28
CA VAL A 438 24.11 -36.37 14.72
C VAL A 438 22.60 -36.33 14.86
N VAL A 439 21.87 -36.45 13.77
CA VAL A 439 20.42 -36.64 13.80
C VAL A 439 20.18 -38.16 14.00
N GLU A 440 19.66 -38.53 15.14
CA GLU A 440 19.18 -39.88 15.37
C GLU A 440 17.71 -39.97 14.96
N GLU A 441 17.42 -40.80 13.98
CA GLU A 441 16.06 -41.14 13.63
C GLU A 441 15.54 -42.17 14.64
N VAL A 442 14.58 -41.78 15.47
CA VAL A 442 14.00 -42.63 16.50
C VAL A 442 12.64 -43.11 16.02
N SER A 443 12.47 -44.43 15.98
CA SER A 443 11.17 -45.05 15.67
C SER A 443 10.15 -44.85 16.82
N ASP A 444 8.86 -45.06 16.52
CA ASP A 444 7.75 -44.89 17.47
C ASP A 444 7.90 -45.66 18.79
N ASN A 445 8.76 -46.68 18.84
CA ASN A 445 9.07 -47.43 20.04
C ASN A 445 10.37 -47.02 20.74
N GLY A 446 10.93 -45.86 20.38
CA GLY A 446 12.12 -45.31 21.02
C GLY A 446 13.45 -45.95 20.59
N LYS A 447 13.49 -46.75 19.54
CA LYS A 447 14.71 -47.35 19.00
C LYS A 447 15.32 -46.45 17.94
N VAL A 448 16.63 -46.20 18.06
CA VAL A 448 17.39 -45.53 16.99
C VAL A 448 17.41 -46.41 15.74
N VAL A 449 16.82 -45.95 14.65
CA VAL A 449 16.71 -46.68 13.38
C VAL A 449 17.67 -46.15 12.31
N GLY A 450 18.25 -44.98 12.51
CA GLY A 450 19.26 -44.39 11.66
C GLY A 450 20.04 -43.28 12.37
N SER A 451 21.28 -43.04 11.93
CA SER A 451 22.06 -41.90 12.36
C SER A 451 22.84 -41.38 11.16
N GLU A 452 22.73 -40.09 10.87
CA GLU A 452 23.52 -39.42 9.84
C GLU A 452 24.51 -38.44 10.49
N THR A 453 25.78 -38.55 10.13
CA THR A 453 26.78 -37.55 10.50
C THR A 453 26.82 -36.49 9.41
N MET A 454 26.37 -35.31 9.75
CA MET A 454 26.19 -34.23 8.81
C MET A 454 27.45 -33.34 8.71
N THR A 455 27.76 -32.81 7.54
CA THR A 455 28.95 -31.97 7.29
C THR A 455 28.67 -30.52 7.68
N PRO A 456 29.55 -29.82 8.42
CA PRO A 456 29.36 -28.41 8.76
C PRO A 456 29.03 -27.53 7.54
N GLY A 457 28.06 -26.63 7.67
CA GLY A 457 27.59 -25.73 6.60
C GLY A 457 26.38 -26.23 5.81
N ILE A 458 26.28 -27.53 5.49
CA ILE A 458 25.08 -28.13 4.87
C ILE A 458 23.99 -28.35 5.90
N GLN A 459 24.36 -28.64 7.10
CA GLN A 459 23.52 -29.05 8.22
C GLN A 459 22.60 -27.97 8.77
N MET A 460 23.05 -26.72 8.80
CA MET A 460 22.21 -25.59 9.22
C MET A 460 20.92 -25.50 8.41
N ARG A 461 20.98 -25.84 7.14
CA ARG A 461 19.84 -25.82 6.23
C ARG A 461 18.93 -27.03 6.37
N GLU A 462 19.49 -28.23 6.54
CA GLU A 462 18.71 -29.46 6.61
C GLU A 462 17.87 -29.54 7.90
N LYS A 463 18.25 -28.75 8.91
CA LYS A 463 17.49 -28.57 10.14
C LYS A 463 16.39 -27.52 10.06
N VAL A 464 16.41 -26.65 9.06
CA VAL A 464 15.32 -25.70 8.84
C VAL A 464 14.03 -26.47 8.57
N GLY A 465 13.01 -26.23 9.40
CA GLY A 465 11.75 -26.97 9.35
C GLY A 465 11.72 -28.23 10.23
N VAL A 466 12.81 -28.58 10.89
CA VAL A 466 12.81 -29.61 11.93
C VAL A 466 12.40 -28.95 13.26
N TYR A 467 11.26 -29.34 13.80
CA TYR A 467 10.66 -28.66 14.97
C TYR A 467 11.57 -28.66 16.21
N GLN A 468 12.28 -29.75 16.46
CA GLN A 468 13.21 -29.89 17.58
C GLN A 468 14.42 -28.95 17.49
N ASP A 469 14.77 -28.51 16.29
CA ASP A 469 15.90 -27.62 16.04
C ASP A 469 15.48 -26.15 15.86
N ALA A 470 14.17 -25.88 15.80
CA ALA A 470 13.59 -24.53 15.74
C ALA A 470 13.60 -23.86 17.14
N GLY A 471 14.80 -23.73 17.73
CA GLY A 471 14.98 -23.05 19.02
C GLY A 471 14.72 -21.53 18.92
N PHE A 472 14.60 -20.88 20.08
CA PHE A 472 14.36 -19.43 20.10
C PHE A 472 15.59 -18.65 19.62
N PRO A 473 15.41 -17.62 18.77
CA PRO A 473 16.49 -16.71 18.37
C PRO A 473 17.09 -16.00 19.57
N ASN A 474 18.34 -15.56 19.46
CA ASN A 474 19.04 -14.84 20.51
C ASN A 474 19.22 -13.34 20.21
N TYR A 475 18.24 -12.73 19.55
CA TYR A 475 18.16 -11.28 19.42
C TYR A 475 18.04 -10.63 20.81
N VAL A 476 18.73 -9.52 21.03
CA VAL A 476 18.72 -8.74 22.26
C VAL A 476 18.54 -7.26 21.91
N ASP A 477 17.63 -6.63 22.62
CA ASP A 477 17.43 -5.17 22.64
C ASP A 477 17.84 -4.70 24.05
N ALA A 478 19.11 -4.35 24.22
CA ALA A 478 19.67 -4.00 25.52
C ALA A 478 19.50 -2.51 25.85
N ASP A 479 19.44 -1.65 24.85
CA ASP A 479 19.24 -0.21 25.01
C ASP A 479 17.75 0.18 25.09
N GLY A 480 16.84 -0.75 24.76
CA GLY A 480 15.40 -0.55 24.87
C GLY A 480 14.82 0.32 23.75
N ASP A 481 15.54 0.47 22.63
CA ASP A 481 15.07 1.26 21.49
C ASP A 481 13.99 0.52 20.65
N GLY A 482 13.72 -0.75 20.97
CA GLY A 482 12.74 -1.61 20.32
C GLY A 482 13.28 -2.33 19.09
N PHE A 483 14.55 -2.12 18.73
CA PHE A 483 15.27 -2.89 17.72
C PHE A 483 16.29 -3.82 18.36
N PRO A 484 16.64 -4.95 17.75
CA PRO A 484 17.75 -5.73 18.24
C PRO A 484 19.08 -4.98 18.04
N ASP A 485 19.96 -5.03 19.05
CA ASP A 485 21.29 -4.44 18.97
C ASP A 485 22.09 -4.99 17.78
N LYS A 486 21.88 -6.28 17.48
CA LYS A 486 22.52 -7.00 16.36
C LYS A 486 21.47 -7.82 15.61
N VAL A 487 21.55 -7.78 14.29
CA VAL A 487 20.74 -8.59 13.38
C VAL A 487 21.42 -9.91 13.06
N ASP A 488 22.75 -9.89 12.83
CA ASP A 488 23.57 -11.10 12.59
C ASP A 488 23.94 -11.73 13.94
N VAL A 489 23.03 -12.52 14.46
CA VAL A 489 23.18 -13.30 15.70
C VAL A 489 23.39 -14.77 15.37
N SER A 490 23.99 -15.55 16.32
CA SER A 490 24.28 -16.96 16.08
C SER A 490 23.04 -17.82 15.88
N ARG A 491 21.93 -17.48 16.56
CA ARG A 491 20.61 -18.11 16.33
C ARG A 491 19.61 -17.06 15.88
N ARG A 492 19.18 -17.16 14.63
CA ARG A 492 18.35 -16.17 13.95
C ARG A 492 17.16 -16.81 13.26
N LEU A 493 16.20 -15.99 12.84
CA LEU A 493 15.02 -16.46 12.10
C LEU A 493 15.43 -17.05 10.75
N ALA A 494 14.83 -18.19 10.41
CA ALA A 494 14.87 -18.76 9.08
C ALA A 494 13.62 -18.31 8.32
N VAL A 495 13.77 -17.24 7.56
CA VAL A 495 12.70 -16.69 6.70
C VAL A 495 12.81 -17.27 5.31
N PHE A 496 11.72 -17.71 4.74
CA PHE A 496 11.66 -18.39 3.46
C PHE A 496 10.71 -17.67 2.50
N ALA A 497 11.23 -17.36 1.30
CA ALA A 497 10.40 -16.90 0.18
C ALA A 497 9.88 -18.10 -0.60
N ASN A 498 8.63 -18.07 -0.98
CA ASN A 498 8.01 -19.13 -1.78
C ASN A 498 7.80 -18.77 -3.27
N ASN A 499 8.25 -17.58 -3.71
CA ASN A 499 8.19 -17.17 -5.11
C ASN A 499 9.32 -16.19 -5.46
N PHE A 500 10.22 -16.60 -6.34
CA PHE A 500 11.31 -15.76 -6.89
C PHE A 500 11.97 -16.50 -8.06
N PRO A 501 12.75 -15.85 -8.95
CA PRO A 501 13.71 -16.51 -9.83
C PRO A 501 14.79 -17.28 -9.07
N ASP A 502 15.74 -17.88 -9.77
CA ASP A 502 16.84 -18.58 -9.10
C ASP A 502 17.67 -17.62 -8.22
N TYR A 503 18.01 -18.04 -7.00
CA TYR A 503 18.84 -17.25 -6.07
C TYR A 503 19.62 -18.15 -5.09
N TYR A 504 20.64 -17.60 -4.43
CA TYR A 504 21.32 -18.28 -3.32
C TYR A 504 20.69 -17.89 -1.99
N GLU A 505 20.04 -18.85 -1.33
CA GLU A 505 19.58 -18.70 0.05
C GLU A 505 20.74 -18.85 1.01
N THR A 506 20.94 -17.86 1.89
CA THR A 506 22.01 -17.88 2.90
C THR A 506 21.47 -17.85 4.32
N PHE A 507 20.21 -17.48 4.54
CA PHE A 507 19.61 -17.20 5.84
C PHE A 507 20.45 -16.26 6.71
N ARG A 508 21.21 -15.36 6.09
CA ARG A 508 22.04 -14.37 6.76
C ARG A 508 21.65 -12.97 6.37
N PRO A 509 21.56 -12.06 7.36
CA PRO A 509 21.33 -10.64 7.05
C PRO A 509 22.45 -10.07 6.21
N LYS A 510 22.12 -9.16 5.33
CA LYS A 510 23.07 -8.48 4.45
C LYS A 510 23.55 -7.21 5.15
N MET A 511 24.79 -7.25 5.66
CA MET A 511 25.36 -6.20 6.51
C MET A 511 26.06 -5.09 5.72
N ASP A 512 26.28 -5.27 4.43
CA ASP A 512 27.03 -4.37 3.53
C ASP A 512 26.11 -3.56 2.58
N GLY A 513 24.82 -3.73 2.69
CA GLY A 513 23.78 -3.07 1.90
C GLY A 513 22.60 -3.99 1.64
N PRO A 514 21.54 -3.51 0.96
CA PRO A 514 20.38 -4.31 0.60
C PRO A 514 20.74 -5.55 -0.22
N PHE A 515 19.95 -6.61 -0.05
CA PHE A 515 20.15 -7.86 -0.76
C PHE A 515 19.88 -7.70 -2.27
N VAL A 516 20.74 -8.29 -3.10
CA VAL A 516 20.60 -8.36 -4.56
C VAL A 516 20.65 -9.84 -4.96
N PRO A 517 19.55 -10.59 -4.80
CA PRO A 517 19.53 -12.06 -4.95
C PRO A 517 19.75 -12.55 -6.38
N ALA A 518 19.33 -11.78 -7.38
CA ALA A 518 19.48 -12.11 -8.79
C ALA A 518 20.08 -10.95 -9.59
N VAL A 519 20.78 -11.28 -10.67
CA VAL A 519 21.40 -10.33 -11.60
C VAL A 519 21.12 -10.73 -13.04
N LYS A 520 21.10 -9.78 -13.97
CA LYS A 520 20.93 -10.07 -15.41
C LYS A 520 22.18 -10.74 -16.00
N ASN A 521 21.95 -11.83 -16.72
CA ASN A 521 22.97 -12.46 -17.54
C ASN A 521 23.07 -11.76 -18.93
N GLU A 522 23.97 -12.23 -19.79
CA GLU A 522 24.18 -11.71 -21.15
C GLU A 522 22.93 -11.83 -22.06
N LYS A 523 21.98 -12.70 -21.72
CA LYS A 523 20.72 -12.89 -22.45
C LYS A 523 19.61 -11.96 -21.93
N GLY A 524 19.87 -11.18 -20.87
CA GLY A 524 18.90 -10.32 -20.25
C GLY A 524 17.96 -11.04 -19.27
N GLU A 525 18.24 -12.30 -18.93
CA GLU A 525 17.50 -13.10 -17.95
C GLU A 525 18.08 -12.89 -16.55
N TYR A 526 17.23 -12.82 -15.52
CA TYR A 526 17.69 -12.81 -14.14
C TYR A 526 18.07 -14.23 -13.68
N VAL A 527 19.27 -14.33 -13.16
CA VAL A 527 19.87 -15.56 -12.64
C VAL A 527 20.43 -15.30 -11.23
N ALA A 528 20.64 -16.37 -10.46
CA ALA A 528 21.20 -16.28 -9.12
C ALA A 528 22.50 -15.46 -9.11
N ASN A 529 22.62 -14.55 -8.15
CA ASN A 529 23.83 -13.73 -7.98
C ASN A 529 24.96 -14.58 -7.40
N GLU A 530 25.96 -14.91 -8.22
CA GLU A 530 27.10 -15.74 -7.86
C GLU A 530 27.97 -15.16 -6.70
N ALA A 531 27.80 -13.88 -6.36
CA ALA A 531 28.47 -13.28 -5.22
C ALA A 531 28.15 -13.98 -3.89
N TYR A 532 26.96 -14.59 -3.80
CA TYR A 532 26.52 -15.28 -2.58
C TYR A 532 26.81 -16.78 -2.57
N LYS A 533 27.30 -17.35 -3.66
CA LYS A 533 27.54 -18.80 -3.81
C LYS A 533 28.45 -19.39 -2.71
N ASN A 534 29.46 -18.65 -2.29
CA ASN A 534 30.47 -19.10 -1.35
C ASN A 534 30.19 -18.63 0.10
N VAL A 535 29.06 -17.99 0.36
CA VAL A 535 28.66 -17.67 1.73
C VAL A 535 28.42 -19.00 2.48
N PRO A 536 28.97 -19.18 3.69
CA PRO A 536 28.78 -20.41 4.45
C PRO A 536 27.30 -20.75 4.62
N GLY A 537 26.91 -21.97 4.22
CA GLY A 537 25.52 -22.40 4.24
C GLY A 537 24.67 -21.99 3.03
N ALA A 538 25.25 -21.29 2.05
CA ALA A 538 24.54 -20.88 0.85
C ALA A 538 24.04 -22.06 0.02
N VAL A 539 22.82 -21.98 -0.44
CA VAL A 539 22.17 -22.98 -1.26
C VAL A 539 21.48 -22.34 -2.44
N LEU A 540 21.78 -22.85 -3.63
CA LEU A 540 21.06 -22.46 -4.84
C LEU A 540 19.62 -22.95 -4.75
N ARG A 541 18.67 -22.01 -4.77
CA ARG A 541 17.24 -22.26 -4.95
C ARG A 541 16.89 -22.12 -6.42
N ILE A 542 16.26 -23.14 -6.96
CA ILE A 542 15.66 -23.05 -8.29
C ILE A 542 14.33 -22.34 -8.12
N GLY A 543 14.17 -21.24 -8.84
CA GLY A 543 13.00 -20.38 -8.74
C GLY A 543 11.76 -20.97 -9.40
N ASN A 544 10.60 -20.42 -9.05
CA ASN A 544 9.29 -20.80 -9.57
C ASN A 544 8.59 -19.65 -10.32
N THR A 545 9.25 -18.50 -10.46
CA THR A 545 8.77 -17.37 -11.26
C THR A 545 9.60 -17.20 -12.54
N PRO A 546 9.08 -16.53 -13.58
CA PRO A 546 9.84 -16.26 -14.81
C PRO A 546 11.12 -15.47 -14.52
N ARG A 547 12.15 -15.71 -15.34
CA ARG A 547 13.45 -15.00 -15.27
C ARG A 547 13.43 -13.63 -15.96
N SER A 548 12.25 -13.10 -16.31
CA SER A 548 12.11 -11.75 -16.89
C SER A 548 12.24 -10.63 -15.85
N GLU A 549 11.98 -10.93 -14.58
CA GLU A 549 11.96 -9.99 -13.46
C GLU A 549 12.82 -10.51 -12.29
N ASP A 550 13.35 -9.61 -11.47
CA ASP A 550 14.16 -9.89 -10.27
C ASP A 550 13.38 -9.61 -8.97
N THR A 551 12.11 -9.90 -8.98
CA THR A 551 11.21 -9.52 -7.89
C THR A 551 10.41 -10.73 -7.38
N GLY A 552 10.24 -10.79 -6.06
CA GLY A 552 9.18 -11.57 -5.43
C GLY A 552 7.82 -10.98 -5.79
N VAL A 553 6.80 -11.81 -5.97
CA VAL A 553 5.45 -11.37 -6.31
C VAL A 553 4.54 -11.39 -5.09
N HIS A 554 3.51 -10.55 -5.11
CA HIS A 554 2.54 -10.48 -4.03
C HIS A 554 1.74 -11.79 -3.90
N ALA A 555 1.40 -12.15 -2.68
CA ALA A 555 0.55 -13.30 -2.40
C ALA A 555 -0.94 -12.90 -2.37
N VAL A 556 -1.79 -13.89 -2.62
CA VAL A 556 -3.25 -13.73 -2.57
C VAL A 556 -3.73 -14.14 -1.17
N ASP A 557 -3.42 -13.31 -0.19
CA ASP A 557 -3.81 -13.50 1.21
C ASP A 557 -4.65 -12.32 1.68
N ASP A 558 -5.54 -12.57 2.64
CA ASP A 558 -6.17 -11.48 3.39
C ASP A 558 -5.13 -10.80 4.29
N VAL A 559 -5.25 -9.49 4.45
CA VAL A 559 -4.42 -8.75 5.40
C VAL A 559 -5.15 -8.51 6.72
N VAL A 560 -4.39 -8.32 7.80
CA VAL A 560 -4.94 -8.01 9.11
C VAL A 560 -5.06 -6.51 9.29
N LEU A 561 -6.27 -6.05 9.58
CA LEU A 561 -6.54 -4.69 10.03
C LEU A 561 -6.79 -4.71 11.53
N GLN A 562 -6.21 -3.76 12.25
CA GLN A 562 -6.51 -3.49 13.66
C GLN A 562 -6.80 -2.00 13.86
N ALA A 563 -7.69 -1.68 14.81
CA ALA A 563 -8.14 -0.33 15.01
C ALA A 563 -8.48 -0.01 16.46
N GLN A 564 -8.51 1.30 16.77
CA GLN A 564 -8.91 1.85 18.05
C GLN A 564 -9.55 3.23 17.86
N GLY A 565 -10.47 3.58 18.74
CA GLY A 565 -11.10 4.90 18.76
C GLY A 565 -12.51 4.91 18.17
N PRO A 566 -13.14 6.09 18.04
CA PRO A 566 -14.51 6.22 17.59
C PRO A 566 -14.71 5.68 16.16
N GLY A 567 -15.66 4.77 15.97
CA GLY A 567 -15.94 4.12 14.68
C GLY A 567 -15.23 2.79 14.50
N SER A 568 -14.21 2.46 15.31
CA SER A 568 -13.47 1.19 15.20
C SER A 568 -14.31 -0.06 15.45
N GLU A 569 -15.46 0.07 16.13
CA GLU A 569 -16.40 -1.02 16.38
C GLU A 569 -17.00 -1.61 15.10
N GLN A 570 -16.93 -0.90 13.98
CA GLN A 570 -17.40 -1.36 12.67
C GLN A 570 -16.36 -2.26 11.95
N LEU A 571 -15.10 -2.24 12.40
CA LEU A 571 -13.99 -2.97 11.78
C LEU A 571 -13.84 -4.34 12.45
N HIS A 572 -14.54 -5.34 11.93
CA HIS A 572 -14.53 -6.70 12.47
C HIS A 572 -14.87 -7.77 11.43
N GLY A 573 -14.48 -9.01 11.70
CA GLY A 573 -14.76 -10.16 10.84
C GLY A 573 -13.97 -10.13 9.54
N TYR A 574 -14.61 -10.46 8.41
CA TYR A 574 -14.06 -10.30 7.07
C TYR A 574 -14.72 -9.08 6.41
N MET A 575 -13.90 -8.26 5.77
CA MET A 575 -14.32 -7.07 5.04
C MET A 575 -13.55 -6.96 3.71
N GLU A 576 -14.10 -6.29 2.73
CA GLU A 576 -13.35 -5.84 1.58
C GLU A 576 -12.58 -4.55 1.92
N ASN A 577 -11.44 -4.31 1.29
CA ASN A 577 -10.70 -3.07 1.52
C ASN A 577 -11.51 -1.80 1.18
N SER A 578 -12.47 -1.89 0.26
CA SER A 578 -13.43 -0.81 -0.03
C SER A 578 -14.39 -0.50 1.13
N ASP A 579 -14.68 -1.48 2.01
CA ASP A 579 -15.57 -1.25 3.15
C ASP A 579 -14.89 -0.39 4.24
N VAL A 580 -13.56 -0.39 4.29
CA VAL A 580 -12.80 0.45 5.23
C VAL A 580 -12.99 1.94 4.92
N PHE A 581 -13.10 2.31 3.63
CA PHE A 581 -13.48 3.67 3.24
C PHE A 581 -14.82 4.10 3.85
N ARG A 582 -15.83 3.21 3.83
CA ARG A 582 -17.13 3.49 4.42
C ARG A 582 -17.03 3.83 5.90
N VAL A 583 -16.21 3.09 6.66
CA VAL A 583 -15.98 3.36 8.08
C VAL A 583 -15.33 4.73 8.30
N MET A 584 -14.37 5.11 7.46
CA MET A 584 -13.73 6.43 7.53
C MET A 584 -14.71 7.54 7.14
N ALA A 585 -15.50 7.34 6.08
CA ALA A 585 -16.52 8.29 5.64
C ALA A 585 -17.62 8.48 6.70
N ASP A 586 -18.06 7.40 7.35
CA ASP A 586 -19.00 7.45 8.48
C ASP A 586 -18.41 8.21 9.68
N SER A 587 -17.14 7.94 9.99
CA SER A 587 -16.46 8.56 11.13
C SER A 587 -16.31 10.07 10.97
N PHE A 588 -16.18 10.56 9.74
CA PHE A 588 -16.09 11.98 9.40
C PHE A 588 -17.41 12.60 8.90
N ALA A 589 -18.47 11.82 8.78
CA ALA A 589 -19.78 12.27 8.25
C ALA A 589 -19.65 12.91 6.85
N LEU A 590 -18.96 12.24 5.90
CA LEU A 590 -18.64 12.78 4.57
C LEU A 590 -19.78 12.64 3.53
N GLY A 591 -20.84 11.91 3.83
CA GLY A 591 -22.01 11.78 2.95
C GLY A 591 -22.98 12.96 3.08
N VAL A 592 -23.88 13.11 2.10
CA VAL A 592 -24.98 14.04 2.23
C VAL A 592 -25.87 13.60 3.38
N GLN A 593 -26.20 14.54 4.24
CA GLN A 593 -27.06 14.32 5.39
C GLN A 593 -28.53 14.27 4.94
N GLN A 594 -29.26 13.31 5.43
CA GLN A 594 -30.72 13.22 5.26
C GLN A 594 -31.47 14.08 6.30
#